data_57996a6806f8958cc47daffb38b4f83d
#
_entry.id   57996a6806f8958cc47daffb38b4f83d
#
_cell.length_a   1.000
_cell.length_b   1.000
_cell.length_c   1.000
_cell.angle_alpha   90.00
_cell.angle_beta   90.00
_cell.angle_gamma   90.00
#
_symmetry.space_group_name_H-M   'P 1'
#
loop_
_entity.id
_entity.type
_entity.pdbx_description
1 polymer ?
#
loop_
_entity_poly.entity_id
_entity_poly.type
_entity_poly.pdbx_seq_one_letter_code
_entity_poly.pdbx_strand_id
1 'polypeptide(L)'
;LLIAPATAGIIGKIANGIADDSLSNLCISYNGPIVIAPAMNDNMYANLAVKENIEIMKGRGVEFVEPEQGELACGSIGQGRLADPSTLIDVVKKKF
;
A
#
# COMPACT_ATOMS: atom_id res chain seq x y z
N LEU A 1 2.06 -12.36 1.05
CA LEU A 1 1.79 -11.62 -0.20
C LEU A 1 2.25 -10.16 -0.05
N LEU A 2 3.16 -9.76 -0.90
CA LEU A 2 3.63 -8.38 -0.96
C LEU A 2 3.07 -7.68 -2.19
N ILE A 3 2.45 -6.53 -1.99
CA ILE A 3 1.97 -5.68 -3.08
C ILE A 3 2.81 -4.40 -3.08
N ALA A 4 3.69 -4.27 -4.05
CA ALA A 4 4.61 -3.14 -4.15
C ALA A 4 4.96 -2.84 -5.62
N PRO A 5 4.69 -1.64 -6.11
CA PRO A 5 3.95 -0.57 -5.43
C PRO A 5 2.43 -0.82 -5.44
N ALA A 6 1.75 -0.35 -4.41
CA ALA A 6 0.30 -0.44 -4.33
C ALA A 6 -0.31 0.93 -4.61
N THR A 7 -1.21 0.98 -5.57
CA THR A 7 -1.92 2.20 -5.95
C THR A 7 -3.11 2.44 -5.02
N ALA A 8 -3.62 3.67 -5.00
CA ALA A 8 -4.86 3.97 -4.28
C ALA A 8 -6.02 3.10 -4.79
N GLY A 9 -6.04 2.80 -6.08
CA GLY A 9 -7.08 1.95 -6.68
C GLY A 9 -7.10 0.54 -6.12
N ILE A 10 -5.94 -0.15 -6.08
CA ILE A 10 -5.90 -1.52 -5.54
C ILE A 10 -6.20 -1.54 -4.05
N ILE A 11 -5.70 -0.57 -3.29
CA ILE A 11 -6.01 -0.46 -1.86
C ILE A 11 -7.51 -0.31 -1.65
N GLY A 12 -8.16 0.56 -2.43
CA GLY A 12 -9.61 0.75 -2.35
C GLY A 12 -10.40 -0.51 -2.70
N LYS A 13 -9.97 -1.24 -3.72
CA LYS A 13 -10.62 -2.50 -4.09
C LYS A 13 -10.55 -3.52 -2.97
N ILE A 14 -9.37 -3.72 -2.41
CA ILE A 14 -9.19 -4.71 -1.34
C ILE A 14 -9.98 -4.30 -0.10
N ALA A 15 -9.91 -3.04 0.28
CA ALA A 15 -10.62 -2.55 1.46
C ALA A 15 -12.14 -2.74 1.34
N ASN A 16 -12.69 -2.66 0.12
CA ASN A 16 -14.12 -2.74 -0.13
C ASN A 16 -14.57 -4.08 -0.73
N GLY A 17 -13.68 -5.05 -0.78
CA GLY A 17 -14.02 -6.41 -1.23
C GLY A 17 -14.28 -6.52 -2.73
N ILE A 18 -13.69 -5.66 -3.54
CA ILE A 18 -13.88 -5.67 -4.99
C ILE A 18 -12.81 -6.55 -5.64
N ALA A 19 -13.26 -7.55 -6.37
CA ALA A 19 -12.40 -8.52 -7.05
C ALA A 19 -12.75 -8.55 -8.54
N ASP A 20 -12.37 -7.49 -9.26
CA ASP A 20 -12.74 -7.30 -10.67
C ASP A 20 -11.58 -7.46 -11.66
N ASP A 21 -10.39 -7.79 -11.18
CA ASP A 21 -9.24 -8.09 -12.02
C ASP A 21 -8.38 -9.17 -11.36
N SER A 22 -7.31 -9.61 -12.06
CA SER A 22 -6.45 -10.69 -11.57
C SER A 22 -5.82 -10.39 -10.23
N LEU A 23 -5.30 -9.18 -10.05
CA LEU A 23 -4.64 -8.79 -8.80
C LEU A 23 -5.63 -8.70 -7.65
N SER A 24 -6.76 -8.03 -7.84
CA SER A 24 -7.75 -7.89 -6.78
C SER A 24 -8.36 -9.24 -6.42
N ASN A 25 -8.60 -10.13 -7.39
CA ASN A 25 -9.03 -11.50 -7.11
C ASN A 25 -8.01 -12.24 -6.25
N LEU A 26 -6.73 -12.14 -6.58
CA LEU A 26 -5.67 -12.76 -5.79
C LEU A 26 -5.68 -12.24 -4.36
N CYS A 27 -5.73 -10.93 -4.18
CA CYS A 27 -5.70 -10.30 -2.87
C CYS A 27 -6.90 -10.70 -2.01
N ILE A 28 -8.09 -10.74 -2.59
CA ILE A 28 -9.33 -11.07 -1.87
C ILE A 28 -9.35 -12.56 -1.48
N SER A 29 -8.83 -13.43 -2.34
CA SER A 29 -8.84 -14.88 -2.09
C SER A 29 -7.66 -15.37 -1.26
N TYR A 30 -6.60 -14.58 -1.13
CA TYR A 30 -5.42 -15.01 -0.39
C TYR A 30 -5.69 -15.07 1.12
N ASN A 31 -5.41 -16.20 1.72
CA ASN A 31 -5.62 -16.41 3.15
C ASN A 31 -4.28 -16.56 3.87
N GLY A 32 -3.62 -15.46 4.09
CA GLY A 32 -2.32 -15.41 4.76
C GLY A 32 -1.90 -13.96 4.98
N PRO A 33 -0.67 -13.74 5.48
CA PRO A 33 -0.19 -12.37 5.72
C PRO A 33 -0.08 -11.57 4.45
N ILE A 34 -0.51 -10.31 4.51
CA ILE A 34 -0.41 -9.35 3.40
C ILE A 34 0.39 -8.15 3.85
N VAL A 35 1.37 -7.77 3.03
CA VAL A 35 2.17 -6.56 3.21
C VAL A 35 1.91 -5.65 2.02
N ILE A 36 1.61 -4.41 2.28
CA ILE A 36 1.32 -3.41 1.25
C ILE A 36 2.31 -2.26 1.35
N ALA A 37 2.95 -1.94 0.23
CA ALA A 37 3.85 -0.80 0.10
C ALA A 37 3.21 0.23 -0.84
N PRO A 38 2.49 1.23 -0.30
CA PRO A 38 1.81 2.20 -1.15
C PRO A 38 2.79 3.13 -1.86
N ALA A 39 2.39 3.57 -3.05
CA ALA A 39 3.09 4.62 -3.78
C ALA A 39 2.04 5.44 -4.55
N MET A 40 1.90 6.70 -4.20
CA MET A 40 0.94 7.59 -4.83
C MET A 40 1.34 9.04 -4.56
N ASN A 41 0.81 9.99 -5.32
CA ASN A 41 1.14 11.39 -5.10
C ASN A 41 0.52 11.91 -3.79
N ASP A 42 0.99 13.07 -3.34
CA ASP A 42 0.59 13.65 -2.06
C ASP A 42 -0.91 13.90 -1.95
N ASN A 43 -1.54 14.36 -3.02
CA ASN A 43 -2.97 14.63 -3.03
C ASN A 43 -3.78 13.35 -2.83
N MET A 44 -3.37 12.27 -3.48
CA MET A 44 -4.00 10.97 -3.29
C MET A 44 -3.81 10.46 -1.87
N TYR A 45 -2.61 10.61 -1.33
CA TYR A 45 -2.30 10.17 0.04
C TYR A 45 -3.11 10.95 1.08
N ALA A 46 -3.37 12.23 0.82
CA ALA A 46 -4.15 13.10 1.70
C ALA A 46 -5.66 12.93 1.54
N ASN A 47 -6.11 12.22 0.50
CA ASN A 47 -7.53 12.01 0.26
C ASN A 47 -8.15 11.20 1.41
N LEU A 48 -9.29 11.68 1.93
CA LEU A 48 -9.93 11.06 3.07
C LEU A 48 -10.35 9.61 2.81
N ALA A 49 -10.85 9.31 1.62
CA ALA A 49 -11.26 7.95 1.28
C ALA A 49 -10.05 7.00 1.25
N VAL A 50 -8.91 7.46 0.73
CA VAL A 50 -7.68 6.67 0.71
C VAL A 50 -7.21 6.39 2.13
N LYS A 51 -7.18 7.42 2.99
CA LYS A 51 -6.80 7.26 4.39
C LYS A 51 -7.71 6.29 5.12
N GLU A 52 -9.02 6.39 4.91
CA GLU A 52 -9.99 5.48 5.51
C GLU A 52 -9.76 4.03 5.06
N ASN A 53 -9.52 3.82 3.76
CA ASN A 53 -9.25 2.49 3.24
C ASN A 53 -8.00 1.88 3.85
N ILE A 54 -6.94 2.66 4.01
CA ILE A 54 -5.71 2.20 4.67
C ILE A 54 -5.98 1.81 6.13
N GLU A 55 -6.71 2.64 6.86
CA GLU A 55 -7.04 2.35 8.25
C GLU A 55 -7.92 1.10 8.39
N ILE A 56 -8.89 0.91 7.49
CA ILE A 56 -9.71 -0.30 7.45
C ILE A 56 -8.82 -1.54 7.29
N MET A 57 -7.87 -1.49 6.37
CA MET A 57 -7.00 -2.63 6.12
C MET A 57 -6.04 -2.88 7.28
N LYS A 58 -5.51 -1.83 7.89
CA LYS A 58 -4.68 -1.97 9.11
C LYS A 58 -5.47 -2.65 10.22
N GLY A 59 -6.72 -2.28 10.40
CA GLY A 59 -7.61 -2.90 11.37
C GLY A 59 -7.87 -4.38 11.11
N ARG A 60 -7.69 -4.83 9.89
CA ARG A 60 -7.82 -6.24 9.50
C ARG A 60 -6.51 -7.02 9.60
N GLY A 61 -5.43 -6.38 10.05
CA GLY A 61 -4.13 -7.03 10.20
C GLY A 61 -3.19 -6.93 9.01
N VAL A 62 -3.51 -6.10 8.02
CA VAL A 62 -2.61 -5.87 6.90
C VAL A 62 -1.45 -4.96 7.34
N GLU A 63 -0.23 -5.37 7.03
CA GLU A 63 0.97 -4.59 7.30
C GLU A 63 1.19 -3.58 6.18
N PHE A 64 1.42 -2.32 6.53
CA PHE A 64 1.75 -1.28 5.56
C PHE A 64 3.19 -0.84 5.76
N VAL A 65 3.95 -0.79 4.65
CA VAL A 65 5.28 -0.19 4.63
C VAL A 65 5.12 1.24 4.15
N GLU A 66 5.31 2.19 5.04
CA GLU A 66 5.10 3.59 4.71
C GLU A 66 6.04 4.04 3.59
N PRO A 67 5.54 4.89 2.66
CA PRO A 67 6.40 5.42 1.60
C PRO A 67 7.50 6.28 2.19
N GLU A 68 8.65 6.29 1.52
CA GLU A 68 9.73 7.17 1.91
C GLU A 68 9.39 8.61 1.57
N GLN A 69 9.77 9.52 2.46
CA GLN A 69 9.73 10.95 2.19
C GLN A 69 11.05 11.36 1.58
N GLY A 70 10.98 12.27 0.64
CA GLY A 70 12.17 12.78 0.00
C GLY A 70 11.86 13.97 -0.89
N GLU A 71 12.90 14.64 -1.36
CA GLU A 71 12.72 15.73 -2.30
C GLU A 71 12.25 15.18 -3.64
N LEU A 72 11.17 15.76 -4.14
CA LEU A 72 10.67 15.46 -5.47
C LEU A 72 11.48 16.30 -6.49
N ALA A 73 11.37 15.93 -7.76
CA ALA A 73 12.07 16.61 -8.85
C ALA A 73 11.79 18.11 -8.90
N CYS A 74 10.67 18.55 -8.39
CA CYS A 74 10.28 19.96 -8.30
C CYS A 74 10.78 20.66 -7.02
N GLY A 75 11.55 19.96 -6.18
CA GLY A 75 12.08 20.52 -4.93
C GLY A 75 11.13 20.42 -3.74
N SER A 76 9.94 19.87 -3.89
CA SER A 76 9.02 19.64 -2.77
C SER A 76 9.30 18.31 -2.10
N ILE A 77 8.87 18.19 -0.85
CA ILE A 77 8.95 16.93 -0.10
C ILE A 77 7.59 16.25 -0.17
N GLY A 78 7.58 15.00 -0.63
CA GLY A 78 6.35 14.25 -0.81
C GLY A 78 6.39 12.89 -0.14
N GLN A 79 5.22 12.28 0.01
CA GLN A 79 5.04 10.96 0.61
C GLN A 79 4.69 9.88 -0.42
N GLY A 80 4.69 10.22 -1.71
CA GLY A 80 4.24 9.30 -2.76
C GLY A 80 5.26 8.27 -3.21
N ARG A 81 6.49 8.38 -2.74
CA ARG A 81 7.58 7.53 -3.19
C ARG A 81 7.52 6.14 -2.54
N LEU A 82 7.69 5.12 -3.36
CA LEU A 82 7.77 3.74 -2.86
C LEU A 82 8.93 3.61 -1.86
N ALA A 83 8.71 2.83 -0.80
CA ALA A 83 9.75 2.51 0.16
C ALA A 83 10.94 1.84 -0.51
N ASP A 84 12.13 2.02 0.08
CA ASP A 84 13.36 1.42 -0.44
C ASP A 84 13.24 -0.11 -0.52
N PRO A 85 13.72 -0.76 -1.59
CA PRO A 85 13.67 -2.22 -1.70
C PRO A 85 14.26 -2.97 -0.51
N SER A 86 15.32 -2.45 0.10
CA SER A 86 15.91 -3.08 1.29
C SER A 86 14.94 -3.07 2.47
N THR A 87 14.18 -2.00 2.64
CA THR A 87 13.15 -1.90 3.67
C THR A 87 12.04 -2.93 3.42
N LEU A 88 11.60 -3.07 2.16
CA LEU A 88 10.59 -4.05 1.78
C LEU A 88 11.04 -5.48 2.07
N ILE A 89 12.29 -5.79 1.74
CA ILE A 89 12.86 -7.12 1.99
C ILE A 89 12.89 -7.41 3.49
N ASP A 90 13.32 -6.44 4.30
CA ASP A 90 13.39 -6.61 5.75
C ASP A 90 12.00 -6.86 6.35
N VAL A 91 10.99 -6.12 5.91
CA VAL A 91 9.61 -6.31 6.39
C VAL A 91 9.10 -7.70 6.01
N VAL A 92 9.32 -8.13 4.77
CA VAL A 92 8.89 -9.44 4.30
C VAL A 92 9.58 -10.55 5.10
N LYS A 93 10.87 -10.43 5.38
CA LYS A 93 11.61 -11.42 6.19
C LYS A 93 11.06 -11.55 7.59
N LYS A 94 10.65 -10.45 8.21
CA LYS A 94 10.05 -10.47 9.55
C LYS A 94 8.67 -11.10 9.57
N LYS A 95 7.91 -10.93 8.48
CA LYS A 95 6.51 -11.39 8.39
C LYS A 95 6.43 -12.85 7.95
N PHE A 96 7.35 -13.29 7.14
CA PHE A 96 7.37 -14.61 6.53
C PHE A 96 8.67 -15.35 6.85
#